data_e89fa41931ba50bd4b7536ced55cb54b
#
_entry.id   e89fa41931ba50bd4b7536ced55cb54b
#
_cell.length_a   1.000
_cell.length_b   1.000
_cell.length_c   1.000
_cell.angle_alpha   90.00
_cell.angle_beta   90.00
_cell.angle_gamma   90.00
#
_symmetry.space_group_name_H-M   'P 1'
#
loop_
_entity.id
_entity.type
_entity.pdbx_description
1 polymer ?
#
loop_
_entity_poly.entity_id
_entity_poly.type
_entity_poly.pdbx_seq_one_letter_code
_entity_poly.pdbx_strand_id
1 'polypeptide(L)'
;MTRGLSSAITTELQNQNIKPIVLIEILFPTPQRITNHYKDITHNSNTYTSSGHILSIGGKAEKSELDVGNFQIELSAVDSAFVSIVLNNNVSNDEVTIDIGLLDSSDALIGTFNYDIGFIEAFNIDTEKARLILSCTSHFADFSRVSGRKTNEGSQQLHFANDKGMEFSALTVQDLLWGRK
;
A
#
# COMPACT_ATOMS: atom_id res chain seq x y z
N MET A 1 23.84 9.97 -0.93
CA MET A 1 22.76 10.08 0.09
C MET A 1 22.78 8.83 0.94
N THR A 2 23.04 8.97 2.22
CA THR A 2 22.89 7.85 3.17
C THR A 2 21.42 7.67 3.44
N ARG A 3 20.85 6.51 3.13
CA ARG A 3 19.41 6.16 3.35
C ARG A 3 19.06 6.00 4.85
N GLY A 4 19.68 6.75 5.76
CA GLY A 4 19.35 6.68 7.19
C GLY A 4 19.54 5.29 7.83
N LEU A 5 20.36 4.43 7.22
CA LEU A 5 20.65 3.10 7.74
C LEU A 5 21.39 3.20 9.07
N SER A 6 21.02 2.36 10.04
CA SER A 6 21.74 2.27 11.29
C SER A 6 23.18 1.78 11.07
N SER A 7 24.09 2.15 11.97
CA SER A 7 25.49 1.68 11.90
C SER A 7 25.59 0.16 11.92
N ALA A 8 24.72 -0.52 12.66
CA ALA A 8 24.67 -1.98 12.72
C ALA A 8 24.34 -2.59 11.35
N ILE A 9 23.33 -2.06 10.67
CA ILE A 9 22.95 -2.49 9.31
C ILE A 9 24.08 -2.22 8.32
N THR A 10 24.71 -1.03 8.39
CA THR A 10 25.81 -0.67 7.49
C THR A 10 27.02 -1.61 7.66
N THR A 11 27.31 -2.01 8.91
CA THR A 11 28.39 -2.96 9.20
C THR A 11 28.05 -4.35 8.67
N GLU A 12 26.81 -4.80 8.84
CA GLU A 12 26.38 -6.12 8.36
C GLU A 12 26.39 -6.21 6.83
N LEU A 13 26.00 -5.14 6.14
CA LEU A 13 26.05 -5.07 4.66
C LEU A 13 27.48 -5.15 4.09
N GLN A 14 28.51 -4.91 4.91
CA GLN A 14 29.92 -5.08 4.51
C GLN A 14 30.42 -6.52 4.67
N ASN A 15 29.66 -7.38 5.36
CA ASN A 15 29.99 -8.78 5.52
C ASN A 15 29.80 -9.55 4.22
N GLN A 16 30.62 -10.59 4.02
CA GLN A 16 30.49 -11.45 2.83
C GLN A 16 29.27 -12.38 2.87
N ASN A 17 28.66 -12.55 4.03
CA ASN A 17 27.60 -13.54 4.26
C ASN A 17 26.41 -12.87 4.96
N ILE A 18 25.66 -12.09 4.18
CA ILE A 18 24.44 -11.42 4.66
C ILE A 18 23.25 -12.38 4.60
N LYS A 19 22.38 -12.32 5.61
CA LYS A 19 21.10 -13.07 5.67
C LYS A 19 19.93 -12.11 5.62
N PRO A 20 19.48 -11.70 4.43
CA PRO A 20 18.33 -10.81 4.30
C PRO A 20 17.02 -11.59 4.51
N ILE A 21 16.09 -10.96 5.19
CA ILE A 21 14.70 -11.41 5.31
C ILE A 21 13.76 -10.32 4.87
N VAL A 22 12.57 -10.72 4.48
CA VAL A 22 11.48 -9.81 4.12
C VAL A 22 10.42 -9.85 5.20
N LEU A 23 9.97 -8.69 5.64
CA LEU A 23 8.86 -8.48 6.54
C LEU A 23 7.79 -7.69 5.77
N ILE A 24 6.58 -8.24 5.69
CA ILE A 24 5.45 -7.56 5.05
C ILE A 24 4.38 -7.33 6.10
N GLU A 25 3.95 -6.10 6.23
CA GLU A 25 2.79 -5.72 7.01
C GLU A 25 1.71 -5.21 6.08
N ILE A 26 0.52 -5.77 6.16
CA ILE A 26 -0.66 -5.36 5.41
C ILE A 26 -1.71 -4.93 6.43
N LEU A 27 -2.10 -3.67 6.37
CA LEU A 27 -3.06 -3.07 7.30
C LEU A 27 -4.51 -3.36 6.88
N PHE A 28 -4.83 -4.64 6.74
CA PHE A 28 -6.23 -5.07 6.64
C PHE A 28 -7.01 -4.69 7.92
N PRO A 29 -8.35 -4.79 7.96
CA PRO A 29 -9.13 -4.61 9.17
C PRO A 29 -8.59 -5.42 10.35
N THR A 30 -8.02 -6.61 10.08
CA THR A 30 -7.15 -7.35 11.00
C THR A 30 -5.75 -7.36 10.40
N PRO A 31 -4.78 -6.58 10.93
CA PRO A 31 -3.45 -6.50 10.35
C PRO A 31 -2.77 -7.84 10.20
N GLN A 32 -2.23 -8.08 9.01
CA GLN A 32 -1.50 -9.30 8.69
C GLN A 32 -0.01 -8.98 8.57
N ARG A 33 0.80 -9.75 9.30
CA ARG A 33 2.25 -9.61 9.34
C ARG A 33 2.89 -10.92 9.01
N ILE A 34 3.63 -10.96 7.92
CA ILE A 34 4.23 -12.17 7.39
C ILE A 34 5.71 -11.98 7.08
N THR A 35 6.47 -13.05 7.19
CA THR A 35 7.89 -13.07 6.84
C THR A 35 8.23 -14.27 5.96
N ASN A 36 9.28 -14.15 5.16
CA ASN A 36 9.85 -15.25 4.39
C ASN A 36 10.84 -16.09 5.22
N HIS A 37 11.09 -15.72 6.47
CA HIS A 37 11.95 -16.49 7.35
C HIS A 37 11.25 -17.78 7.82
N TYR A 38 12.01 -18.80 8.21
CA TYR A 38 11.48 -20.09 8.69
C TYR A 38 10.98 -20.07 10.13
N LYS A 39 11.24 -19.00 10.88
CA LYS A 39 10.74 -18.74 12.24
C LYS A 39 10.04 -17.41 12.30
N ASP A 40 9.14 -17.27 13.26
CA ASP A 40 8.51 -16.00 13.56
C ASP A 40 9.55 -14.98 14.01
N ILE A 41 9.40 -13.76 13.52
CA ILE A 41 10.29 -12.63 13.83
C ILE A 41 9.49 -11.56 14.56
N THR A 42 10.01 -11.14 15.70
CA THR A 42 9.43 -9.99 16.43
C THR A 42 10.19 -8.72 16.07
N HIS A 43 9.46 -7.74 15.56
CA HIS A 43 9.97 -6.41 15.25
C HIS A 43 8.99 -5.33 15.72
N ASN A 44 9.47 -4.29 16.40
CA ASN A 44 8.64 -3.19 16.94
C ASN A 44 7.42 -3.68 17.74
N SER A 45 7.61 -4.68 18.60
CA SER A 45 6.55 -5.33 19.40
C SER A 45 5.48 -6.07 18.59
N ASN A 46 5.66 -6.19 17.28
CA ASN A 46 4.80 -6.95 16.39
C ASN A 46 5.46 -8.27 16.01
N THR A 47 4.66 -9.34 15.95
CA THR A 47 5.15 -10.65 15.49
C THR A 47 4.81 -10.85 14.03
N TYR A 48 5.83 -11.11 13.22
CA TYR A 48 5.69 -11.49 11.81
C TYR A 48 5.74 -13.02 11.72
N THR A 49 4.65 -13.60 11.26
CA THR A 49 4.49 -15.05 11.21
C THR A 49 5.22 -15.67 10.02
N SER A 50 5.90 -16.76 10.29
CA SER A 50 6.62 -17.55 9.30
C SER A 50 5.68 -18.56 8.65
N SER A 51 4.82 -18.09 7.76
CA SER A 51 3.76 -18.90 7.17
C SER A 51 4.09 -19.46 5.78
N GLY A 52 5.21 -19.04 5.18
CA GLY A 52 5.55 -19.45 3.82
C GLY A 52 4.61 -18.89 2.74
N HIS A 53 3.78 -17.92 3.09
CA HIS A 53 2.78 -17.38 2.15
C HIS A 53 3.35 -16.41 1.13
N ILE A 54 4.54 -15.86 1.34
CA ILE A 54 5.18 -14.94 0.39
C ILE A 54 5.77 -15.75 -0.76
N LEU A 55 5.21 -15.60 -1.96
CA LEU A 55 5.70 -16.26 -3.17
C LEU A 55 6.68 -15.36 -3.93
N SER A 56 6.29 -14.12 -4.18
CA SER A 56 7.15 -13.15 -4.84
C SER A 56 6.79 -11.72 -4.48
N ILE A 57 7.76 -10.82 -4.62
CA ILE A 57 7.59 -9.38 -4.54
C ILE A 57 8.10 -8.82 -5.85
N GLY A 58 7.22 -8.19 -6.61
CA GLY A 58 7.58 -7.55 -7.85
C GLY A 58 8.54 -6.38 -7.60
N GLY A 59 9.62 -6.34 -8.38
CA GLY A 59 10.58 -5.25 -8.31
C GLY A 59 9.98 -3.95 -8.81
N LYS A 60 10.29 -2.86 -8.12
CA LYS A 60 10.00 -1.49 -8.55
C LYS A 60 11.23 -0.90 -9.21
N ALA A 61 11.08 -0.37 -10.40
CA ALA A 61 12.14 0.40 -11.04
C ALA A 61 12.20 1.79 -10.39
N GLU A 62 13.31 2.11 -9.71
CA GLU A 62 13.56 3.47 -9.24
C GLU A 62 13.92 4.36 -10.42
N LYS A 63 13.16 5.42 -10.64
CA LYS A 63 13.41 6.44 -11.65
C LYS A 63 13.76 7.75 -10.97
N SER A 64 14.50 8.62 -11.66
CA SER A 64 14.79 9.98 -11.18
C SER A 64 13.60 10.93 -11.36
N GLU A 65 12.59 10.53 -12.10
CA GLU A 65 11.36 11.28 -12.31
C GLU A 65 10.32 10.88 -11.26
N LEU A 66 9.46 11.84 -10.88
CA LEU A 66 8.29 11.58 -10.06
C LEU A 66 7.30 10.75 -10.87
N ASP A 67 7.34 9.45 -10.67
CA ASP A 67 6.44 8.49 -11.32
C ASP A 67 5.65 7.74 -10.25
N VAL A 68 4.41 7.40 -10.57
CA VAL A 68 3.59 6.53 -9.73
C VAL A 68 4.11 5.11 -9.92
N GLY A 69 5.02 4.71 -9.02
CA GLY A 69 5.57 3.35 -9.06
C GLY A 69 4.51 2.35 -8.58
N ASN A 70 4.33 1.28 -9.36
CA ASN A 70 3.50 0.14 -8.98
C ASN A 70 4.39 -1.05 -8.66
N PHE A 71 3.99 -1.84 -7.68
CA PHE A 71 4.62 -3.11 -7.34
C PHE A 71 3.55 -4.17 -7.08
N GLN A 72 3.93 -5.41 -7.15
CA GLN A 72 3.01 -6.54 -6.91
C GLN A 72 3.56 -7.44 -5.83
N ILE A 73 2.66 -7.95 -5.01
CA ILE A 73 2.96 -8.96 -4.01
C ILE A 73 2.15 -10.19 -4.36
N GLU A 74 2.83 -11.31 -4.55
CA GLU A 74 2.17 -12.60 -4.75
C GLU A 74 2.22 -13.38 -3.44
N LEU A 75 1.04 -13.72 -2.95
CA LEU A 75 0.85 -14.53 -1.77
C LEU A 75 0.27 -15.89 -2.15
N SER A 76 0.57 -16.91 -1.36
CA SER A 76 -0.04 -18.22 -1.51
C SER A 76 -1.51 -18.15 -1.11
N ALA A 77 -2.40 -18.61 -1.97
CA ALA A 77 -3.84 -18.75 -1.71
C ALA A 77 -4.21 -20.17 -1.25
N VAL A 78 -3.21 -21.00 -0.87
CA VAL A 78 -3.46 -22.34 -0.31
C VAL A 78 -4.18 -22.24 1.03
N ASP A 79 -3.81 -21.23 1.83
CA ASP A 79 -4.57 -20.90 3.03
C ASP A 79 -5.75 -20.00 2.67
N SER A 80 -6.95 -20.45 2.98
CA SER A 80 -8.18 -19.71 2.74
C SER A 80 -8.31 -18.42 3.58
N ALA A 81 -7.48 -18.24 4.60
CA ALA A 81 -7.56 -17.09 5.51
C ALA A 81 -7.34 -15.77 4.76
N PHE A 82 -6.27 -15.65 3.97
CA PHE A 82 -6.00 -14.44 3.16
C PHE A 82 -7.06 -14.20 2.10
N VAL A 83 -7.49 -15.27 1.42
CA VAL A 83 -8.55 -15.19 0.41
C VAL A 83 -9.86 -14.71 1.03
N SER A 84 -10.20 -15.22 2.22
CA SER A 84 -11.40 -14.82 2.96
C SER A 84 -11.36 -13.35 3.38
N ILE A 85 -10.20 -12.86 3.85
CA ILE A 85 -10.05 -11.44 4.21
C ILE A 85 -10.31 -10.54 3.00
N VAL A 86 -9.69 -10.86 1.86
CA VAL A 86 -9.76 -10.05 0.64
C VAL A 86 -11.17 -10.09 0.02
N LEU A 87 -11.87 -11.22 0.08
CA LEU A 87 -13.21 -11.34 -0.48
C LEU A 87 -14.30 -10.73 0.41
N ASN A 88 -14.12 -10.75 1.73
CA ASN A 88 -15.15 -10.26 2.66
C ASN A 88 -14.98 -8.81 3.10
N ASN A 89 -13.86 -8.18 2.76
CA ASN A 89 -13.57 -6.79 3.14
C ASN A 89 -13.25 -5.95 1.90
N ASN A 90 -13.47 -4.65 2.02
CA ASN A 90 -12.95 -3.71 1.04
C ASN A 90 -11.48 -3.42 1.39
N VAL A 91 -10.58 -4.10 0.72
CA VAL A 91 -9.13 -3.99 0.93
C VAL A 91 -8.47 -2.92 0.05
N SER A 92 -9.25 -2.29 -0.83
CA SER A 92 -8.73 -1.19 -1.64
C SER A 92 -8.32 -0.03 -0.76
N ASN A 93 -7.09 0.44 -0.97
CA ASN A 93 -6.50 1.53 -0.22
C ASN A 93 -5.97 1.16 1.18
N ASP A 94 -5.91 -0.12 1.53
CA ASP A 94 -5.19 -0.57 2.70
C ASP A 94 -3.68 -0.42 2.47
N GLU A 95 -2.97 0.04 3.49
CA GLU A 95 -1.53 0.28 3.42
C GLU A 95 -0.76 -1.04 3.50
N VAL A 96 0.28 -1.12 2.70
CA VAL A 96 1.23 -2.23 2.68
C VAL A 96 2.63 -1.69 2.90
N THR A 97 3.30 -2.19 3.91
CA THR A 97 4.69 -1.87 4.22
C THR A 97 5.57 -3.09 3.99
N ILE A 98 6.65 -2.91 3.24
CA ILE A 98 7.67 -3.93 3.01
C ILE A 98 8.96 -3.45 3.63
N ASP A 99 9.46 -4.20 4.60
CA ASP A 99 10.75 -3.97 5.23
C ASP A 99 11.72 -5.11 4.91
N ILE A 100 12.97 -4.76 4.69
CA ILE A 100 14.05 -5.74 4.61
C ILE A 100 14.79 -5.74 5.94
N GLY A 101 14.84 -6.90 6.57
CA GLY A 101 15.61 -7.15 7.78
C GLY A 101 16.90 -7.87 7.49
N LEU A 102 17.90 -7.68 8.34
CA LEU A 102 19.14 -8.43 8.32
C LEU A 102 19.27 -9.24 9.61
N LEU A 103 19.62 -10.50 9.46
CA LEU A 103 19.85 -11.40 10.59
C LEU A 103 21.34 -11.59 10.83
N ASP A 104 21.68 -11.80 12.08
CA ASP A 104 23.03 -12.21 12.49
C ASP A 104 23.29 -13.71 12.25
N SER A 105 24.44 -14.19 12.67
CA SER A 105 24.82 -15.59 12.58
C SER A 105 23.92 -16.51 13.42
N SER A 106 23.28 -16.00 14.47
CA SER A 106 22.36 -16.71 15.38
C SER A 106 20.90 -16.60 14.98
N ASP A 107 20.61 -16.03 13.80
CA ASP A 107 19.27 -15.74 13.27
C ASP A 107 18.49 -14.72 14.12
N ALA A 108 19.18 -13.86 14.86
CA ALA A 108 18.57 -12.72 15.53
C ALA A 108 18.51 -11.50 14.59
N LEU A 109 17.44 -10.74 14.69
CA LEU A 109 17.25 -9.53 13.88
C LEU A 109 18.17 -8.41 14.33
N ILE A 110 19.10 -8.00 13.47
CA ILE A 110 20.02 -6.88 13.69
C ILE A 110 19.29 -5.55 13.53
N GLY A 111 18.46 -5.46 12.50
CA GLY A 111 17.69 -4.26 12.20
C GLY A 111 16.96 -4.42 10.87
N THR A 112 16.11 -3.44 10.57
CA THR A 112 15.33 -3.37 9.34
C THR A 112 15.51 -2.03 8.67
N PHE A 113 15.24 -2.00 7.38
CA PHE A 113 15.07 -0.76 6.63
C PHE A 113 13.87 -0.89 5.71
N ASN A 114 13.17 0.20 5.55
CA ASN A 114 12.01 0.23 4.69
C ASN A 114 12.42 0.07 3.22
N TYR A 115 11.82 -0.89 2.55
CA TYR A 115 12.00 -1.15 1.12
C TYR A 115 10.98 -0.38 0.29
N ASP A 116 9.69 -0.55 0.61
CA ASP A 116 8.60 0.16 -0.06
C ASP A 116 7.38 0.30 0.86
N ILE A 117 6.61 1.36 0.61
CA ILE A 117 5.30 1.61 1.22
C ILE A 117 4.34 1.95 0.09
N GLY A 118 3.16 1.35 0.12
CA GLY A 118 2.13 1.62 -0.87
C GLY A 118 0.75 1.26 -0.38
N PHE A 119 -0.21 1.39 -1.27
CA PHE A 119 -1.61 1.08 -1.03
C PHE A 119 -2.09 0.03 -2.01
N ILE A 120 -2.97 -0.85 -1.58
CA ILE A 120 -3.60 -1.84 -2.45
C ILE A 120 -4.55 -1.12 -3.39
N GLU A 121 -4.29 -1.21 -4.70
CA GLU A 121 -5.15 -0.70 -5.76
C GLU A 121 -6.15 -1.76 -6.20
N ALA A 122 -5.67 -2.98 -6.41
CA ALA A 122 -6.46 -4.09 -6.90
C ALA A 122 -5.91 -5.43 -6.39
N PHE A 123 -6.75 -6.45 -6.42
CA PHE A 123 -6.32 -7.83 -6.19
C PHE A 123 -6.83 -8.75 -7.28
N ASN A 124 -6.11 -9.84 -7.49
CA ASN A 124 -6.51 -10.93 -8.37
C ASN A 124 -6.25 -12.28 -7.69
N ILE A 125 -7.21 -13.18 -7.78
CA ILE A 125 -7.10 -14.54 -7.25
C ILE A 125 -6.98 -15.50 -8.44
N ASP A 126 -5.81 -16.09 -8.59
CA ASP A 126 -5.55 -17.15 -9.56
C ASP A 126 -5.78 -18.51 -8.88
N THR A 127 -6.94 -19.09 -9.13
CA THR A 127 -7.34 -20.38 -8.53
C THR A 127 -6.57 -21.56 -9.12
N GLU A 128 -6.11 -21.46 -10.37
CA GLU A 128 -5.35 -22.54 -11.00
C GLU A 128 -3.96 -22.69 -10.38
N LYS A 129 -3.34 -21.56 -10.05
CA LYS A 129 -2.00 -21.51 -9.45
C LYS A 129 -2.03 -21.34 -7.94
N ALA A 130 -3.20 -21.29 -7.33
CA ALA A 130 -3.42 -21.01 -5.92
C ALA A 130 -2.64 -19.78 -5.44
N ARG A 131 -2.79 -18.65 -6.13
CA ARG A 131 -2.11 -17.38 -5.83
C ARG A 131 -3.10 -16.25 -5.62
N LEU A 132 -2.77 -15.40 -4.66
CA LEU A 132 -3.38 -14.09 -4.46
C LEU A 132 -2.36 -13.04 -4.88
N ILE A 133 -2.69 -12.25 -5.88
CA ILE A 133 -1.85 -11.17 -6.39
C ILE A 133 -2.44 -9.85 -5.90
N LEU A 134 -1.67 -9.12 -5.12
CA LEU A 134 -2.01 -7.76 -4.69
C LEU A 134 -1.22 -6.78 -5.56
N SER A 135 -1.94 -5.95 -6.30
CA SER A 135 -1.36 -4.84 -7.04
C SER A 135 -1.36 -3.61 -6.15
N CYS A 136 -0.17 -3.13 -5.84
CA CYS A 136 0.05 -2.00 -4.95
C CYS A 136 0.60 -0.81 -5.73
N THR A 137 0.19 0.38 -5.34
CA THR A 137 0.65 1.64 -5.89
C THR A 137 1.37 2.46 -4.83
N SER A 138 2.34 3.25 -5.24
CA SER A 138 3.09 4.08 -4.29
C SER A 138 2.25 5.24 -3.76
N HIS A 139 2.71 5.84 -2.67
CA HIS A 139 2.08 7.01 -2.04
C HIS A 139 1.84 8.18 -2.99
N PHE A 140 2.60 8.27 -4.09
CA PHE A 140 2.41 9.30 -5.11
C PHE A 140 1.11 9.15 -5.91
N ALA A 141 0.48 7.98 -5.91
CA ALA A 141 -0.84 7.80 -6.54
C ALA A 141 -1.92 8.67 -5.89
N ASP A 142 -1.75 9.01 -4.61
CA ASP A 142 -2.70 9.84 -3.87
C ASP A 142 -2.77 11.27 -4.44
N PHE A 143 -1.70 11.78 -5.06
CA PHE A 143 -1.70 13.08 -5.76
C PHE A 143 -2.53 13.08 -7.04
N SER A 144 -2.72 11.94 -7.67
CA SER A 144 -3.58 11.81 -8.85
C SER A 144 -5.05 11.55 -8.51
N ARG A 145 -5.35 11.38 -7.23
CA ARG A 145 -6.70 11.08 -6.75
C ARG A 145 -7.60 12.29 -6.94
N VAL A 146 -8.57 12.14 -7.80
CA VAL A 146 -9.59 13.17 -7.98
C VAL A 146 -10.54 13.09 -6.79
N SER A 147 -10.59 14.16 -6.00
CA SER A 147 -11.63 14.34 -5.00
C SER A 147 -12.99 14.26 -5.71
N GLY A 148 -13.87 13.35 -5.31
CA GLY A 148 -15.22 13.23 -5.86
C GLY A 148 -16.13 14.43 -5.58
N ARG A 149 -15.56 15.54 -5.09
CA ARG A 149 -16.26 16.81 -4.86
C ARG A 149 -16.71 17.41 -6.19
N LYS A 150 -18.00 17.61 -6.30
CA LYS A 150 -18.58 18.36 -7.43
C LYS A 150 -18.72 19.82 -7.04
N THR A 151 -18.49 20.72 -7.99
CA THR A 151 -18.75 22.17 -7.85
C THR A 151 -20.24 22.44 -8.00
N ASN A 152 -21.03 22.01 -7.04
CA ASN A 152 -22.46 22.27 -6.98
C ASN A 152 -22.90 22.61 -5.54
N GLU A 153 -24.08 23.19 -5.40
CA GLU A 153 -24.65 23.63 -4.13
C GLU A 153 -24.71 22.49 -3.09
N GLY A 154 -25.19 21.31 -3.48
CA GLY A 154 -25.31 20.18 -2.56
C GLY A 154 -23.96 19.69 -2.01
N SER A 155 -22.89 19.71 -2.82
CA SER A 155 -21.54 19.38 -2.37
C SER A 155 -20.94 20.46 -1.47
N GLN A 156 -21.28 21.72 -1.72
CA GLN A 156 -20.83 22.85 -0.90
C GLN A 156 -21.52 22.84 0.46
N GLN A 157 -22.84 22.68 0.50
CA GLN A 157 -23.64 22.67 1.71
C GLN A 157 -23.34 21.46 2.63
N LEU A 158 -22.82 20.38 2.09
CA LEU A 158 -22.35 19.23 2.89
C LEU A 158 -21.23 19.63 3.87
N HIS A 159 -20.42 20.62 3.50
CA HIS A 159 -19.31 21.11 4.30
C HIS A 159 -19.60 22.45 4.98
N PHE A 160 -20.44 23.27 4.36
CA PHE A 160 -20.80 24.62 4.80
C PHE A 160 -22.31 24.81 4.65
N ALA A 161 -23.07 24.36 5.65
CA ALA A 161 -24.51 24.20 5.60
C ALA A 161 -25.34 25.42 5.17
N ASN A 162 -24.80 26.63 5.25
CA ASN A 162 -25.49 27.88 4.87
C ASN A 162 -24.80 28.64 3.73
N ASP A 163 -23.82 28.01 3.07
CA ASP A 163 -23.11 28.67 1.97
C ASP A 163 -23.92 28.53 0.65
N LYS A 164 -24.27 29.67 0.08
CA LYS A 164 -24.99 29.78 -1.18
C LYS A 164 -24.10 30.14 -2.37
N GLY A 165 -22.79 30.08 -2.22
CA GLY A 165 -21.86 30.46 -3.27
C GLY A 165 -21.99 29.64 -4.57
N MET A 166 -22.59 28.45 -4.49
CA MET A 166 -22.81 27.55 -5.62
C MET A 166 -24.31 27.37 -5.99
N GLU A 167 -25.21 28.26 -5.48
CA GLU A 167 -26.66 28.16 -5.71
C GLU A 167 -27.04 28.10 -7.18
N PHE A 168 -26.30 28.82 -8.04
CA PHE A 168 -26.57 28.89 -9.47
C PHE A 168 -25.73 27.93 -10.32
N SER A 169 -24.84 27.14 -9.73
CA SER A 169 -23.93 26.26 -10.49
C SER A 169 -24.63 25.12 -11.23
N ALA A 170 -25.84 24.74 -10.81
CA ALA A 170 -26.65 23.69 -11.43
C ALA A 170 -27.71 24.23 -12.38
N LEU A 171 -27.84 25.54 -12.51
CA LEU A 171 -28.80 26.12 -13.45
C LEU A 171 -28.27 25.94 -14.87
N THR A 172 -29.01 25.16 -15.66
CA THR A 172 -28.83 25.09 -17.11
C THR A 172 -28.95 26.48 -17.73
N VAL A 173 -28.13 26.76 -18.72
CA VAL A 173 -28.15 27.99 -19.49
C VAL A 173 -29.59 28.37 -19.83
N GLN A 174 -30.10 29.45 -19.24
CA GLN A 174 -31.39 30.04 -19.67
C GLN A 174 -31.10 30.92 -20.84
N ASP A 175 -31.78 30.68 -21.96
CA ASP A 175 -31.76 31.60 -23.11
C ASP A 175 -32.42 32.89 -22.69
N LEU A 176 -31.59 33.89 -22.41
CA LEU A 176 -32.03 35.25 -22.18
C LEU A 176 -32.32 35.88 -23.52
N LEU A 177 -33.60 35.97 -23.86
CA LEU A 177 -34.06 36.71 -25.04
C LEU A 177 -33.95 38.20 -24.80
N TRP A 178 -32.82 38.77 -25.20
CA TRP A 178 -32.61 40.22 -25.16
C TRP A 178 -33.50 40.88 -26.22
N GLY A 179 -34.35 41.84 -25.82
CA GLY A 179 -35.06 42.72 -26.74
C GLY A 179 -36.48 42.35 -27.17
N ARG A 180 -37.15 41.41 -26.49
CA ARG A 180 -38.60 41.24 -26.59
C ARG A 180 -39.31 42.18 -25.60
N LYS A 181 -40.03 43.20 -26.15
CA LYS A 181 -41.08 43.91 -25.45
C LYS A 181 -42.32 43.02 -25.36
#